data_e066ad8058adc8ef7580f2ec95d560d1
#
_entry.id   e066ad8058adc8ef7580f2ec95d560d1
#
_cell.length_a   1.000
_cell.length_b   1.000
_cell.length_c   1.000
_cell.angle_alpha   90.00
_cell.angle_beta   90.00
_cell.angle_gamma   90.00
#
_symmetry.space_group_name_H-M   'P 1'
#
loop_
_entity.id
_entity.type
_entity.pdbx_description
1 polymer ?
#
loop_
_entity_poly.entity_id
_entity_poly.type
_entity_poly.pdbx_seq_one_letter_code
_entity_poly.pdbx_strand_id
1 'polypeptide(L)'
;MIKVLMIVHEMNRGGIENFIMNLYRNIDRNKINFDFVEHTNKKCAFDDEIESLGGKIYHCPDYRVINHFEYSKWWNSFFKEHNEYKVIHSHLDSSANIHLRIAKKYGLITIAHSHSSSEGFGFRAIVKSFLKIGFNNCCDYKFACSKESGEWLFGKKVCYKVLNNGIESEKYIFNENQRNLLRNHLNIKNDEFVLGHIGRLDKNKNVTFILDILKELNDLGIKSKFVSAGQGSEYDCLVSKSKALNIENDVFFLGLRDDINVVVQLFDVFVFPSFYEGLPVSAIEAQASGLKCLLSDTISKEVDITGNVEFMSLGNSPREWAEKIKTMLPYKRENTKQKIIESGYDIKTTADYLTKFYLQLSEQK
;
A
#
# COMPACT_ATOMS: atom_id res chain seq x y z
N MET A 1 -21.87 11.92 -16.23
CA MET A 1 -20.94 11.04 -15.51
C MET A 1 -19.67 10.92 -16.34
N ILE A 2 -18.52 11.24 -15.77
CA ILE A 2 -17.23 11.18 -16.44
C ILE A 2 -16.66 9.78 -16.23
N LYS A 3 -16.19 9.16 -17.32
CA LYS A 3 -15.46 7.89 -17.25
C LYS A 3 -13.96 8.16 -17.27
N VAL A 4 -13.25 7.68 -16.26
CA VAL A 4 -11.79 7.70 -16.17
C VAL A 4 -11.29 6.29 -16.39
N LEU A 5 -10.39 6.11 -17.36
CA LEU A 5 -9.77 4.82 -17.64
C LEU A 5 -8.53 4.64 -16.77
N MET A 6 -8.61 3.74 -15.79
CA MET A 6 -7.51 3.36 -14.90
C MET A 6 -6.67 2.28 -15.55
N ILE A 7 -5.37 2.50 -15.66
CA ILE A 7 -4.43 1.52 -16.25
C ILE A 7 -3.59 0.94 -15.13
N VAL A 8 -3.68 -0.37 -14.95
CA VAL A 8 -3.02 -1.12 -13.87
C VAL A 8 -2.33 -2.37 -14.41
N HIS A 9 -1.46 -2.99 -13.62
CA HIS A 9 -0.88 -4.27 -14.00
C HIS A 9 -1.90 -5.40 -13.76
N GLU A 10 -2.42 -5.51 -12.55
CA GLU A 10 -3.45 -6.45 -12.10
C GLU A 10 -4.15 -5.88 -10.87
N MET A 11 -5.39 -6.25 -10.61
CA MET A 11 -6.14 -5.78 -9.44
C MET A 11 -6.18 -6.84 -8.33
N ASN A 12 -5.01 -7.34 -7.92
CA ASN A 12 -4.84 -8.21 -6.76
C ASN A 12 -4.62 -7.41 -5.47
N ARG A 13 -4.36 -8.10 -4.34
CA ARG A 13 -4.16 -7.45 -3.03
C ARG A 13 -2.73 -6.94 -2.89
N GLY A 14 -2.50 -5.69 -3.24
CA GLY A 14 -1.24 -4.97 -3.12
C GLY A 14 -1.46 -3.52 -2.66
N GLY A 15 -0.37 -2.78 -2.44
CA GLY A 15 -0.46 -1.40 -1.94
C GLY A 15 -1.11 -0.43 -2.94
N ILE A 16 -0.81 -0.58 -4.24
CA ILE A 16 -1.36 0.24 -5.32
C ILE A 16 -2.84 -0.08 -5.52
N GLU A 17 -3.17 -1.36 -5.61
CA GLU A 17 -4.51 -1.88 -5.85
C GLU A 17 -5.45 -1.51 -4.70
N ASN A 18 -4.99 -1.64 -3.46
CA ASN A 18 -5.75 -1.19 -2.30
C ASN A 18 -5.99 0.31 -2.30
N PHE A 19 -5.00 1.13 -2.70
CA PHE A 19 -5.18 2.56 -2.86
C PHE A 19 -6.26 2.87 -3.91
N ILE A 20 -6.20 2.25 -5.08
CA ILE A 20 -7.16 2.47 -6.17
C ILE A 20 -8.56 2.03 -5.73
N MET A 21 -8.70 0.89 -5.07
CA MET A 21 -10.00 0.43 -4.57
C MET A 21 -10.54 1.31 -3.45
N ASN A 22 -9.68 1.75 -2.52
CA ASN A 22 -10.08 2.72 -1.49
C ASN A 22 -10.56 4.02 -2.14
N LEU A 23 -9.87 4.49 -3.19
CA LEU A 23 -10.31 5.65 -3.95
C LEU A 23 -11.66 5.39 -4.62
N TYR A 24 -11.85 4.24 -5.31
CA TYR A 24 -13.07 3.92 -6.04
C TYR A 24 -14.29 3.75 -5.12
N ARG A 25 -14.11 3.20 -3.93
CA ARG A 25 -15.16 3.12 -2.90
C ARG A 25 -15.61 4.49 -2.39
N ASN A 26 -14.70 5.47 -2.37
CA ASN A 26 -14.93 6.78 -1.74
C ASN A 26 -15.15 7.94 -2.73
N ILE A 27 -14.92 7.75 -4.04
CA ILE A 27 -15.19 8.78 -5.05
C ILE A 27 -16.69 8.95 -5.26
N ASP A 28 -17.14 10.16 -5.66
CA ASP A 28 -18.55 10.42 -6.01
C ASP A 28 -18.92 9.72 -7.32
N ARG A 29 -19.38 8.47 -7.22
CA ARG A 29 -19.74 7.63 -8.37
C ARG A 29 -20.96 8.10 -9.16
N ASN A 30 -21.71 9.07 -8.67
CA ASN A 30 -22.74 9.72 -9.47
C ASN A 30 -22.14 10.67 -10.52
N LYS A 31 -20.91 11.11 -10.31
CA LYS A 31 -20.19 12.05 -11.19
C LYS A 31 -19.06 11.41 -11.96
N ILE A 32 -18.31 10.52 -11.29
CA ILE A 32 -17.10 9.87 -11.83
C ILE A 32 -17.28 8.35 -11.76
N ASN A 33 -17.00 7.65 -12.85
CA ASN A 33 -16.88 6.19 -12.87
C ASN A 33 -15.48 5.79 -13.33
N PHE A 34 -14.94 4.72 -12.75
CA PHE A 34 -13.67 4.12 -13.17
C PHE A 34 -13.94 2.87 -13.99
N ASP A 35 -13.36 2.81 -15.17
CA ASP A 35 -13.20 1.60 -15.95
C ASP A 35 -11.70 1.23 -15.94
N PHE A 36 -11.36 -0.05 -16.07
CA PHE A 36 -10.01 -0.55 -15.83
C PHE A 36 -9.44 -1.24 -17.07
N VAL A 37 -8.14 -1.05 -17.31
CA VAL A 37 -7.37 -1.89 -18.22
C VAL A 37 -6.31 -2.61 -17.40
N GLU A 38 -6.40 -3.93 -17.37
CA GLU A 38 -5.46 -4.82 -16.70
C GLU A 38 -4.52 -5.49 -17.70
N HIS A 39 -3.25 -5.64 -17.31
CA HIS A 39 -2.22 -6.30 -18.12
C HIS A 39 -2.15 -7.81 -17.79
N THR A 40 -3.28 -8.42 -17.54
CA THR A 40 -3.43 -9.85 -17.28
C THR A 40 -4.77 -10.35 -17.82
N ASN A 41 -4.83 -11.64 -18.20
CA ASN A 41 -6.07 -12.31 -18.56
C ASN A 41 -6.60 -13.19 -17.41
N LYS A 42 -5.96 -13.12 -16.25
CA LYS A 42 -6.38 -13.90 -15.07
C LYS A 42 -7.36 -13.06 -14.27
N LYS A 43 -8.35 -13.72 -13.69
CA LYS A 43 -9.25 -13.10 -12.74
C LYS A 43 -8.45 -12.62 -11.51
N CYS A 44 -8.62 -11.36 -11.16
CA CYS A 44 -7.97 -10.71 -10.02
C CYS A 44 -8.89 -10.65 -8.79
N ALA A 45 -8.31 -10.37 -7.64
CA ALA A 45 -9.03 -10.40 -6.37
C ALA A 45 -10.12 -9.32 -6.25
N PHE A 46 -9.96 -8.18 -6.94
CA PHE A 46 -10.90 -7.06 -6.89
C PHE A 46 -11.86 -6.97 -8.09
N ASP A 47 -11.78 -7.88 -9.07
CA ASP A 47 -12.59 -7.82 -10.30
C ASP A 47 -14.10 -7.80 -9.99
N ASP A 48 -14.58 -8.74 -9.17
CA ASP A 48 -16.00 -8.81 -8.81
C ASP A 48 -16.48 -7.54 -8.10
N GLU A 49 -15.63 -6.94 -7.28
CA GLU A 49 -15.95 -5.70 -6.59
C GLU A 49 -15.97 -4.51 -7.57
N ILE A 50 -14.99 -4.41 -8.48
CA ILE A 50 -14.95 -3.37 -9.53
C ILE A 50 -16.25 -3.40 -10.35
N GLU A 51 -16.66 -4.58 -10.80
CA GLU A 51 -17.90 -4.76 -11.56
C GLU A 51 -19.14 -4.39 -10.74
N SER A 52 -19.20 -4.80 -9.48
CA SER A 52 -20.30 -4.45 -8.56
C SER A 52 -20.44 -2.95 -8.30
N LEU A 53 -19.32 -2.22 -8.37
CA LEU A 53 -19.29 -0.76 -8.26
C LEU A 53 -19.61 -0.04 -9.58
N GLY A 54 -19.84 -0.79 -10.68
CA GLY A 54 -20.20 -0.28 -12.01
C GLY A 54 -19.03 -0.03 -12.95
N GLY A 55 -17.81 -0.47 -12.59
CA GLY A 55 -16.62 -0.42 -13.44
C GLY A 55 -16.61 -1.54 -14.48
N LYS A 56 -16.00 -1.28 -15.62
CA LYS A 56 -15.70 -2.28 -16.66
C LYS A 56 -14.23 -2.64 -16.60
N ILE A 57 -13.91 -3.89 -16.89
CA ILE A 57 -12.53 -4.39 -16.95
C ILE A 57 -12.23 -4.81 -18.39
N TYR A 58 -11.10 -4.34 -18.90
CA TYR A 58 -10.53 -4.72 -20.21
C TYR A 58 -9.17 -5.35 -19.99
N HIS A 59 -8.85 -6.36 -20.78
CA HIS A 59 -7.59 -7.08 -20.67
C HIS A 59 -6.64 -6.72 -21.81
N CYS A 60 -5.46 -6.20 -21.46
CA CYS A 60 -4.39 -5.82 -22.36
C CYS A 60 -3.26 -6.85 -22.26
N PRO A 61 -2.56 -7.20 -23.35
CA PRO A 61 -1.35 -7.99 -23.26
C PRO A 61 -0.32 -7.37 -22.32
N ASP A 62 0.35 -8.18 -21.49
CA ASP A 62 1.46 -7.71 -20.69
C ASP A 62 2.60 -7.22 -21.59
N TYR A 63 3.12 -6.01 -21.29
CA TYR A 63 4.18 -5.42 -22.09
C TYR A 63 5.51 -6.16 -21.88
N ARG A 64 6.02 -6.66 -23.00
CA ARG A 64 7.38 -7.19 -23.12
C ARG A 64 8.05 -6.46 -24.29
N VAL A 65 9.34 -6.20 -24.20
CA VAL A 65 10.06 -5.49 -25.27
C VAL A 65 9.84 -6.17 -26.66
N ILE A 66 9.78 -7.50 -26.67
CA ILE A 66 9.60 -8.30 -27.89
C ILE A 66 8.20 -8.16 -28.52
N ASN A 67 7.16 -7.79 -27.74
CA ASN A 67 5.80 -7.63 -28.24
C ASN A 67 5.39 -6.16 -28.43
N HIS A 68 6.36 -5.25 -28.55
CA HIS A 68 6.10 -3.81 -28.61
C HIS A 68 5.09 -3.42 -29.71
N PHE A 69 5.17 -4.03 -30.89
CA PHE A 69 4.25 -3.73 -32.00
C PHE A 69 2.84 -4.23 -31.72
N GLU A 70 2.69 -5.44 -31.17
CA GLU A 70 1.40 -6.02 -30.79
C GLU A 70 0.74 -5.19 -29.68
N TYR A 71 1.48 -4.87 -28.64
CA TYR A 71 1.04 -4.00 -27.54
C TYR A 71 0.58 -2.61 -28.05
N SER A 72 1.38 -2.00 -28.92
CA SER A 72 1.02 -0.69 -29.49
C SER A 72 -0.19 -0.79 -30.42
N LYS A 73 -0.35 -1.87 -31.18
CA LYS A 73 -1.52 -2.12 -32.04
C LYS A 73 -2.77 -2.27 -31.19
N TRP A 74 -2.71 -3.03 -30.09
CA TRP A 74 -3.82 -3.21 -29.16
C TRP A 74 -4.34 -1.84 -28.64
N TRP A 75 -3.43 -0.98 -28.16
CA TRP A 75 -3.80 0.33 -27.66
C TRP A 75 -4.40 1.26 -28.74
N ASN A 76 -3.87 1.21 -29.96
CA ASN A 76 -4.43 1.98 -31.06
C ASN A 76 -5.85 1.50 -31.43
N SER A 77 -6.10 0.18 -31.46
CA SER A 77 -7.44 -0.37 -31.69
C SER A 77 -8.38 -0.01 -30.55
N PHE A 78 -7.93 -0.14 -29.31
CA PHE A 78 -8.71 0.17 -28.11
C PHE A 78 -9.20 1.63 -28.11
N PHE A 79 -8.31 2.60 -28.29
CA PHE A 79 -8.72 4.02 -28.28
C PHE A 79 -9.55 4.42 -29.53
N LYS A 80 -9.46 3.68 -30.62
CA LYS A 80 -10.30 3.88 -31.78
C LYS A 80 -11.74 3.38 -31.53
N GLU A 81 -11.89 2.28 -30.82
CA GLU A 81 -13.16 1.63 -30.51
C GLU A 81 -13.86 2.27 -29.29
N HIS A 82 -13.08 2.80 -28.35
CA HIS A 82 -13.53 3.37 -27.08
C HIS A 82 -13.29 4.88 -26.99
N ASN A 83 -13.98 5.64 -27.86
CA ASN A 83 -13.86 7.10 -27.94
C ASN A 83 -14.64 7.84 -26.83
N GLU A 84 -15.38 7.12 -26.00
CA GLU A 84 -16.08 7.64 -24.83
C GLU A 84 -15.14 8.09 -23.70
N TYR A 85 -13.90 7.56 -23.64
CA TYR A 85 -12.91 7.99 -22.65
C TYR A 85 -12.25 9.30 -23.05
N LYS A 86 -12.19 10.24 -22.10
CA LYS A 86 -11.47 11.50 -22.24
C LYS A 86 -10.23 11.58 -21.37
N VAL A 87 -10.21 10.83 -20.28
CA VAL A 87 -9.16 10.85 -19.27
C VAL A 87 -8.64 9.43 -19.07
N ILE A 88 -7.33 9.28 -19.13
CA ILE A 88 -6.60 8.05 -18.79
C ILE A 88 -5.68 8.33 -17.60
N HIS A 89 -5.79 7.52 -16.55
CA HIS A 89 -4.95 7.60 -15.35
C HIS A 89 -4.16 6.30 -15.20
N SER A 90 -2.88 6.37 -15.50
CA SER A 90 -2.00 5.21 -15.47
C SER A 90 -1.25 5.10 -14.15
N HIS A 91 -1.32 3.93 -13.51
CA HIS A 91 -0.59 3.54 -12.32
C HIS A 91 0.61 2.64 -12.64
N LEU A 92 0.97 2.56 -13.91
CA LEU A 92 2.18 1.88 -14.38
C LEU A 92 3.34 2.88 -14.44
N ASP A 93 4.50 2.43 -14.00
CA ASP A 93 5.72 3.27 -14.02
C ASP A 93 6.19 3.59 -15.46
N SER A 94 7.46 3.39 -15.75
CA SER A 94 8.08 3.76 -17.03
C SER A 94 7.41 3.12 -18.26
N SER A 95 6.79 1.94 -18.15
CA SER A 95 6.06 1.28 -19.25
C SER A 95 4.81 2.07 -19.69
N ALA A 96 4.28 2.95 -18.85
CA ALA A 96 3.19 3.85 -19.20
C ALA A 96 3.53 4.80 -20.37
N ASN A 97 4.82 5.06 -20.62
CA ASN A 97 5.26 5.90 -21.75
C ASN A 97 4.62 5.48 -23.09
N ILE A 98 4.40 4.19 -23.31
CA ILE A 98 3.91 3.68 -24.60
C ILE A 98 2.43 4.05 -24.77
N HIS A 99 1.57 3.58 -23.86
CA HIS A 99 0.13 3.81 -23.98
C HIS A 99 -0.28 5.27 -23.74
N LEU A 100 0.43 6.03 -22.88
CA LEU A 100 0.16 7.44 -22.69
C LEU A 100 0.50 8.25 -23.96
N ARG A 101 1.60 7.93 -24.69
CA ARG A 101 1.90 8.55 -26.00
C ARG A 101 0.83 8.24 -27.04
N ILE A 102 0.31 7.00 -27.05
CA ILE A 102 -0.75 6.63 -27.97
C ILE A 102 -2.03 7.36 -27.60
N ALA A 103 -2.44 7.34 -26.30
CA ALA A 103 -3.63 8.06 -25.82
C ALA A 103 -3.61 9.54 -26.20
N LYS A 104 -2.45 10.20 -26.10
CA LYS A 104 -2.26 11.60 -26.49
C LYS A 104 -2.53 11.86 -27.98
N LYS A 105 -2.21 10.90 -28.87
CA LYS A 105 -2.51 10.99 -30.31
C LYS A 105 -4.03 10.95 -30.58
N TYR A 106 -4.79 10.31 -29.71
CA TYR A 106 -6.26 10.29 -29.75
C TYR A 106 -6.90 11.44 -28.98
N GLY A 107 -6.09 12.38 -28.49
CA GLY A 107 -6.57 13.58 -27.81
C GLY A 107 -7.07 13.35 -26.38
N LEU A 108 -6.69 12.22 -25.74
CA LEU A 108 -7.02 11.97 -24.34
C LEU A 108 -6.13 12.80 -23.41
N ILE A 109 -6.69 13.21 -22.30
CA ILE A 109 -5.94 13.79 -21.18
C ILE A 109 -5.23 12.65 -20.45
N THR A 110 -3.90 12.79 -20.30
CA THR A 110 -3.04 11.72 -19.79
C THR A 110 -2.49 12.05 -18.41
N ILE A 111 -2.70 11.13 -17.48
CA ILE A 111 -2.23 11.22 -16.10
C ILE A 111 -1.32 10.05 -15.82
N ALA A 112 -0.12 10.31 -15.31
CA ALA A 112 0.80 9.30 -14.80
C ALA A 112 0.89 9.40 -13.27
N HIS A 113 0.76 8.27 -12.58
CA HIS A 113 0.87 8.16 -11.14
C HIS A 113 2.00 7.18 -10.79
N SER A 114 3.07 7.70 -10.21
CA SER A 114 4.23 6.91 -9.81
C SER A 114 4.03 6.28 -8.45
N HIS A 115 4.32 4.97 -8.35
CA HIS A 115 4.21 4.21 -7.11
C HIS A 115 5.50 3.50 -6.69
N SER A 116 6.52 3.51 -7.55
CA SER A 116 7.82 2.87 -7.28
C SER A 116 8.91 3.90 -7.08
N SER A 117 9.89 3.55 -6.25
CA SER A 117 11.09 4.38 -5.99
C SER A 117 12.38 3.76 -6.52
N SER A 118 12.30 2.60 -7.22
CA SER A 118 13.49 1.91 -7.73
C SER A 118 13.29 1.27 -9.09
N GLU A 119 14.39 1.15 -9.84
CA GLU A 119 14.40 0.47 -11.14
C GLU A 119 14.50 -1.05 -11.03
N GLY A 120 14.85 -1.57 -9.85
CA GLY A 120 15.27 -2.96 -9.67
C GLY A 120 16.68 -3.18 -10.21
N PHE A 121 17.03 -4.43 -10.54
CA PHE A 121 18.37 -4.80 -10.98
C PHE A 121 18.35 -5.49 -12.36
N GLY A 122 19.51 -5.47 -13.05
CA GLY A 122 19.74 -6.19 -14.28
C GLY A 122 19.13 -5.56 -15.54
N PHE A 123 18.89 -6.38 -16.55
CA PHE A 123 18.40 -5.95 -17.86
C PHE A 123 17.06 -5.17 -17.80
N ARG A 124 16.19 -5.54 -16.85
CA ARG A 124 14.91 -4.84 -16.65
C ARG A 124 15.10 -3.38 -16.23
N ALA A 125 16.12 -3.07 -15.44
CA ALA A 125 16.45 -1.70 -15.05
C ALA A 125 16.86 -0.85 -16.26
N ILE A 126 17.67 -1.42 -17.17
CA ILE A 126 18.07 -0.75 -18.41
C ILE A 126 16.87 -0.41 -19.28
N VAL A 127 15.95 -1.38 -19.47
CA VAL A 127 14.70 -1.15 -20.23
C VAL A 127 13.86 -0.06 -19.59
N LYS A 128 13.68 -0.09 -18.27
CA LYS A 128 12.93 0.96 -17.54
C LYS A 128 13.54 2.33 -17.72
N SER A 129 14.88 2.44 -17.68
CA SER A 129 15.58 3.71 -17.92
C SER A 129 15.36 4.23 -19.34
N PHE A 130 15.38 3.37 -20.36
CA PHE A 130 15.04 3.76 -21.72
C PHE A 130 13.59 4.24 -21.85
N LEU A 131 12.66 3.57 -21.23
CA LEU A 131 11.24 3.93 -21.25
C LEU A 131 10.95 5.27 -20.54
N LYS A 132 11.84 5.75 -19.66
CA LYS A 132 11.73 7.08 -19.06
C LYS A 132 12.10 8.21 -20.02
N ILE A 133 12.82 7.94 -21.12
CA ILE A 133 13.23 8.98 -22.06
C ILE A 133 11.99 9.65 -22.67
N GLY A 134 11.86 10.94 -22.41
CA GLY A 134 10.72 11.74 -22.86
C GLY A 134 9.38 11.39 -22.21
N PHE A 135 9.39 10.67 -21.08
CA PHE A 135 8.19 10.28 -20.33
C PHE A 135 7.36 11.51 -19.94
N ASN A 136 8.00 12.57 -19.48
CA ASN A 136 7.30 13.79 -19.05
C ASN A 136 6.50 14.47 -20.16
N ASN A 137 6.82 14.23 -21.43
CA ASN A 137 6.13 14.81 -22.58
C ASN A 137 4.82 14.07 -22.93
N CYS A 138 4.64 12.85 -22.42
CA CYS A 138 3.42 12.08 -22.65
C CYS A 138 2.39 12.21 -21.53
N CYS A 139 2.71 12.94 -20.45
CA CYS A 139 1.84 13.13 -19.32
C CYS A 139 1.41 14.59 -19.19
N ASP A 140 0.11 14.88 -19.27
CA ASP A 140 -0.44 16.20 -19.01
C ASP A 140 -0.38 16.50 -17.51
N TYR A 141 -0.69 15.50 -16.69
CA TYR A 141 -0.64 15.59 -15.22
C TYR A 141 0.22 14.47 -14.63
N LYS A 142 0.86 14.78 -13.50
CA LYS A 142 1.82 13.90 -12.84
C LYS A 142 1.50 13.80 -11.37
N PHE A 143 1.23 12.58 -10.89
CA PHE A 143 1.04 12.25 -9.49
C PHE A 143 2.10 11.26 -9.03
N ALA A 144 2.37 11.24 -7.72
CA ALA A 144 3.27 10.28 -7.10
C ALA A 144 2.78 9.94 -5.70
N CYS A 145 2.94 8.69 -5.26
CA CYS A 145 2.57 8.28 -3.91
C CYS A 145 3.53 8.79 -2.82
N SER A 146 4.72 9.26 -3.22
CA SER A 146 5.72 9.87 -2.34
C SER A 146 6.64 10.79 -3.14
N LYS A 147 7.42 11.63 -2.44
CA LYS A 147 8.44 12.45 -3.08
C LYS A 147 9.48 11.60 -3.81
N GLU A 148 9.95 10.52 -3.18
CA GLU A 148 10.91 9.59 -3.78
C GLU A 148 10.40 8.98 -5.09
N SER A 149 9.16 8.48 -5.11
CA SER A 149 8.59 7.89 -6.31
C SER A 149 8.40 8.91 -7.43
N GLY A 150 8.04 10.14 -7.09
CA GLY A 150 7.95 11.25 -8.05
C GLY A 150 9.32 11.64 -8.63
N GLU A 151 10.33 11.80 -7.79
CA GLU A 151 11.70 12.10 -8.24
C GLU A 151 12.27 10.97 -9.09
N TRP A 152 11.95 9.72 -8.73
CA TRP A 152 12.40 8.55 -9.49
C TRP A 152 11.82 8.49 -10.90
N LEU A 153 10.51 8.72 -11.09
CA LEU A 153 9.85 8.59 -12.39
C LEU A 153 9.99 9.85 -13.23
N PHE A 154 9.74 11.02 -12.64
CA PHE A 154 9.67 12.29 -13.36
C PHE A 154 10.95 13.10 -13.32
N GLY A 155 11.80 12.88 -12.31
CA GLY A 155 13.02 13.63 -12.06
C GLY A 155 12.84 14.78 -11.05
N LYS A 156 13.94 15.16 -10.39
CA LYS A 156 13.95 16.13 -9.27
C LYS A 156 13.49 17.54 -9.64
N LYS A 157 13.55 17.92 -10.92
CA LYS A 157 13.22 19.28 -11.39
C LYS A 157 11.83 19.39 -12.00
N VAL A 158 11.06 18.31 -12.03
CA VAL A 158 9.74 18.27 -12.65
C VAL A 158 8.66 18.48 -11.58
N CYS A 159 7.67 19.30 -11.90
CA CYS A 159 6.53 19.51 -11.02
C CYS A 159 5.59 18.30 -11.09
N TYR A 160 5.24 17.74 -9.94
CA TYR A 160 4.22 16.72 -9.76
C TYR A 160 3.52 16.95 -8.42
N LYS A 161 2.33 16.38 -8.26
CA LYS A 161 1.62 16.42 -6.98
C LYS A 161 1.76 15.09 -6.25
N VAL A 162 2.10 15.14 -4.97
CA VAL A 162 2.07 13.95 -4.11
C VAL A 162 0.63 13.66 -3.70
N LEU A 163 0.19 12.43 -3.94
CA LEU A 163 -1.06 11.84 -3.46
C LEU A 163 -0.70 10.57 -2.73
N ASN A 164 -0.66 10.64 -1.41
CA ASN A 164 -0.28 9.52 -0.56
C ASN A 164 -1.26 8.35 -0.71
N ASN A 165 -0.80 7.13 -0.47
CA ASN A 165 -1.65 5.95 -0.41
C ASN A 165 -2.55 6.04 0.83
N GLY A 166 -3.67 6.72 0.66
CA GLY A 166 -4.61 7.02 1.74
C GLY A 166 -5.38 5.80 2.23
N ILE A 167 -5.75 5.86 3.50
CA ILE A 167 -6.58 4.86 4.19
C ILE A 167 -7.91 5.50 4.62
N GLU A 168 -8.92 4.69 4.92
CA GLU A 168 -10.16 5.16 5.54
C GLU A 168 -9.94 5.42 7.03
N SER A 169 -9.33 6.57 7.37
CA SER A 169 -8.85 6.91 8.72
C SER A 169 -9.91 6.72 9.82
N GLU A 170 -11.19 6.96 9.51
CA GLU A 170 -12.33 6.74 10.41
C GLU A 170 -12.44 5.31 10.90
N LYS A 171 -12.19 4.32 10.03
CA LYS A 171 -12.31 2.89 10.36
C LYS A 171 -11.23 2.41 11.32
N TYR A 172 -10.12 3.14 11.42
CA TYR A 172 -8.97 2.76 12.26
C TYR A 172 -9.03 3.35 13.68
N ILE A 173 -9.97 4.26 13.98
CA ILE A 173 -10.12 4.81 15.32
C ILE A 173 -10.22 3.68 16.34
N PHE A 174 -9.43 3.76 17.43
CA PHE A 174 -9.37 2.71 18.44
C PHE A 174 -10.75 2.39 19.01
N ASN A 175 -11.08 1.10 19.03
CA ASN A 175 -12.34 0.57 19.54
C ASN A 175 -12.08 -0.56 20.53
N GLU A 176 -12.27 -0.26 21.80
CA GLU A 176 -12.02 -1.19 22.90
C GLU A 176 -12.94 -2.43 22.85
N ASN A 177 -14.18 -2.27 22.40
CA ASN A 177 -15.10 -3.42 22.28
C ASN A 177 -14.61 -4.40 21.21
N GLN A 178 -14.17 -3.91 20.04
CA GLN A 178 -13.59 -4.75 19.00
C GLN A 178 -12.31 -5.44 19.49
N ARG A 179 -11.45 -4.70 20.20
CA ARG A 179 -10.26 -5.27 20.83
C ARG A 179 -10.61 -6.44 21.74
N ASN A 180 -11.55 -6.25 22.65
CA ASN A 180 -11.93 -7.26 23.63
C ASN A 180 -12.56 -8.50 22.96
N LEU A 181 -13.41 -8.30 21.95
CA LEU A 181 -14.00 -9.41 21.18
C LEU A 181 -12.91 -10.26 20.49
N LEU A 182 -11.94 -9.63 19.84
CA LEU A 182 -10.87 -10.34 19.15
C LEU A 182 -9.92 -11.05 20.12
N ARG A 183 -9.58 -10.42 21.26
CA ARG A 183 -8.73 -11.03 22.30
C ARG A 183 -9.42 -12.26 22.88
N ASN A 184 -10.72 -12.19 23.16
CA ASN A 184 -11.49 -13.33 23.63
C ASN A 184 -11.52 -14.47 22.60
N HIS A 185 -11.70 -14.14 21.30
CA HIS A 185 -11.69 -15.14 20.22
C HIS A 185 -10.35 -15.89 20.11
N LEU A 186 -9.24 -15.20 20.35
CA LEU A 186 -7.89 -15.78 20.32
C LEU A 186 -7.43 -16.28 21.71
N ASN A 187 -8.28 -16.24 22.73
CA ASN A 187 -7.95 -16.58 24.11
C ASN A 187 -6.74 -15.79 24.67
N ILE A 188 -6.58 -14.53 24.25
CA ILE A 188 -5.55 -13.62 24.75
C ILE A 188 -6.08 -12.90 25.98
N LYS A 189 -5.40 -13.05 27.11
CA LYS A 189 -5.81 -12.42 28.38
C LYS A 189 -5.51 -10.92 28.40
N ASN A 190 -6.19 -10.20 29.30
CA ASN A 190 -6.00 -8.74 29.41
C ASN A 190 -4.63 -8.34 29.94
N ASP A 191 -3.96 -9.20 30.70
CA ASP A 191 -2.60 -9.02 31.22
C ASP A 191 -1.51 -9.47 30.25
N GLU A 192 -1.87 -10.00 29.07
CA GLU A 192 -0.94 -10.38 28.01
C GLU A 192 -0.77 -9.24 27.02
N PHE A 193 0.45 -9.05 26.59
CA PHE A 193 0.87 -7.98 25.68
C PHE A 193 0.92 -8.49 24.24
N VAL A 194 0.42 -7.72 23.26
CA VAL A 194 0.33 -8.16 21.86
C VAL A 194 1.26 -7.34 20.96
N LEU A 195 2.30 -8.00 20.43
CA LEU A 195 3.06 -7.50 19.31
C LEU A 195 2.27 -7.74 18.03
N GLY A 196 2.09 -6.70 17.21
CA GLY A 196 1.37 -6.78 15.95
C GLY A 196 2.29 -6.60 14.75
N HIS A 197 1.99 -7.36 13.68
CA HIS A 197 2.61 -7.19 12.37
C HIS A 197 1.54 -7.30 11.28
N ILE A 198 1.61 -6.44 10.27
CA ILE A 198 0.76 -6.47 9.09
C ILE A 198 1.65 -6.38 7.86
N GLY A 199 1.62 -7.41 7.01
CA GLY A 199 2.42 -7.43 5.80
C GLY A 199 2.69 -8.83 5.28
N ARG A 200 3.35 -8.91 4.12
CA ARG A 200 3.75 -10.19 3.55
C ARG A 200 4.76 -10.89 4.45
N LEU A 201 4.64 -12.21 4.56
CA LEU A 201 5.62 -13.04 5.27
C LEU A 201 6.75 -13.41 4.31
N ASP A 202 7.59 -12.44 3.97
CA ASP A 202 8.77 -12.63 3.13
C ASP A 202 10.04 -12.17 3.86
N LYS A 203 11.20 -12.50 3.29
CA LYS A 203 12.51 -12.18 3.88
C LYS A 203 12.69 -10.69 4.15
N ASN A 204 12.14 -9.83 3.28
CA ASN A 204 12.30 -8.39 3.42
C ASN A 204 11.61 -7.85 4.69
N LYS A 205 10.47 -8.43 5.09
CA LYS A 205 9.73 -8.03 6.29
C LYS A 205 10.39 -8.49 7.59
N ASN A 206 11.33 -9.43 7.52
CA ASN A 206 12.13 -9.90 8.65
C ASN A 206 11.30 -10.34 9.88
N VAL A 207 10.17 -11.00 9.63
CA VAL A 207 9.24 -11.43 10.69
C VAL A 207 9.89 -12.45 11.63
N THR A 208 10.90 -13.17 11.15
CA THR A 208 11.72 -14.07 11.99
C THR A 208 12.35 -13.35 13.17
N PHE A 209 12.77 -12.10 13.00
CA PHE A 209 13.34 -11.27 14.06
C PHE A 209 12.29 -10.90 15.13
N ILE A 210 11.01 -10.75 14.74
CA ILE A 210 9.92 -10.49 15.71
C ILE A 210 9.73 -11.69 16.65
N LEU A 211 9.92 -12.92 16.16
CA LEU A 211 9.86 -14.12 17.03
C LEU A 211 10.98 -14.13 18.06
N ASP A 212 12.19 -13.67 17.70
CA ASP A 212 13.29 -13.53 18.64
C ASP A 212 12.96 -12.46 19.69
N ILE A 213 12.38 -11.32 19.29
CA ILE A 213 11.92 -10.25 20.21
C ILE A 213 10.84 -10.80 21.16
N LEU A 214 9.88 -11.59 20.66
CA LEU A 214 8.83 -12.20 21.48
C LEU A 214 9.43 -13.12 22.56
N LYS A 215 10.40 -13.94 22.18
CA LYS A 215 11.12 -14.82 23.12
C LYS A 215 11.80 -13.99 24.21
N GLU A 216 12.50 -12.93 23.85
CA GLU A 216 13.19 -12.05 24.80
C GLU A 216 12.22 -11.33 25.75
N LEU A 217 11.04 -10.89 25.27
CA LEU A 217 10.00 -10.32 26.14
C LEU A 217 9.51 -11.33 27.18
N ASN A 218 9.24 -12.57 26.74
CA ASN A 218 8.82 -13.63 27.65
C ASN A 218 9.92 -13.97 28.68
N ASP A 219 11.21 -13.98 28.27
CA ASP A 219 12.35 -14.17 29.16
C ASP A 219 12.55 -13.00 30.16
N LEU A 220 12.07 -11.80 29.80
CA LEU A 220 11.98 -10.63 30.69
C LEU A 220 10.81 -10.70 31.66
N GLY A 221 10.00 -11.78 31.62
CA GLY A 221 8.81 -11.97 32.44
C GLY A 221 7.59 -11.17 31.96
N ILE A 222 7.63 -10.62 30.74
CA ILE A 222 6.49 -9.93 30.11
C ILE A 222 5.71 -10.94 29.32
N LYS A 223 4.54 -11.34 29.79
CA LYS A 223 3.64 -12.25 29.07
C LYS A 223 3.23 -11.62 27.74
N SER A 224 3.77 -12.13 26.65
CA SER A 224 3.59 -11.52 25.34
C SER A 224 3.05 -12.52 24.33
N LYS A 225 2.27 -12.02 23.37
CA LYS A 225 1.75 -12.74 22.21
C LYS A 225 2.19 -12.01 20.93
N PHE A 226 2.33 -12.74 19.86
CA PHE A 226 2.58 -12.18 18.54
C PHE A 226 1.41 -12.50 17.62
N VAL A 227 0.85 -11.49 16.97
CA VAL A 227 -0.23 -11.63 15.98
C VAL A 227 0.22 -11.01 14.68
N SER A 228 0.17 -11.81 13.61
CA SER A 228 0.53 -11.36 12.27
C SER A 228 -0.61 -11.56 11.29
N ALA A 229 -0.95 -10.52 10.52
CA ALA A 229 -1.87 -10.58 9.39
C ALA A 229 -1.09 -10.48 8.08
N GLY A 230 -1.19 -11.51 7.24
CA GLY A 230 -0.54 -11.64 5.96
C GLY A 230 -0.12 -13.06 5.63
N GLN A 231 0.36 -13.26 4.40
CA GLN A 231 0.87 -14.54 3.90
C GLN A 231 2.19 -14.32 3.16
N GLY A 232 2.96 -15.37 2.97
CA GLY A 232 4.20 -15.31 2.21
C GLY A 232 5.05 -16.57 2.30
N SER A 233 6.16 -16.56 1.59
CA SER A 233 7.06 -17.73 1.45
C SER A 233 7.76 -18.14 2.76
N GLU A 234 7.83 -17.27 3.75
CA GLU A 234 8.51 -17.56 5.03
C GLU A 234 7.60 -18.22 6.07
N TYR A 235 6.29 -18.47 5.76
CA TYR A 235 5.33 -19.01 6.72
C TYR A 235 5.82 -20.29 7.42
N ASP A 236 6.24 -21.29 6.64
CA ASP A 236 6.71 -22.58 7.20
C ASP A 236 7.98 -22.43 8.04
N CYS A 237 8.87 -21.50 7.64
CA CYS A 237 10.06 -21.15 8.41
C CYS A 237 9.69 -20.52 9.75
N LEU A 238 8.71 -19.60 9.77
CA LEU A 238 8.22 -18.94 10.99
C LEU A 238 7.56 -19.93 11.94
N VAL A 239 6.74 -20.86 11.44
CA VAL A 239 6.15 -21.93 12.26
C VAL A 239 7.23 -22.84 12.85
N SER A 240 8.22 -23.22 12.06
CA SER A 240 9.34 -24.05 12.54
C SER A 240 10.17 -23.33 13.61
N LYS A 241 10.44 -22.04 13.40
CA LYS A 241 11.19 -21.22 14.35
C LYS A 241 10.43 -21.02 15.67
N SER A 242 9.11 -20.78 15.62
CA SER A 242 8.30 -20.62 16.84
C SER A 242 8.36 -21.86 17.74
N LYS A 243 8.32 -23.06 17.13
CA LYS A 243 8.50 -24.34 17.85
C LYS A 243 9.90 -24.50 18.44
N ALA A 244 10.94 -24.17 17.65
CA ALA A 244 12.33 -24.24 18.11
C ALA A 244 12.61 -23.30 19.29
N LEU A 245 11.91 -22.18 19.38
CA LEU A 245 11.98 -21.22 20.48
C LEU A 245 11.02 -21.55 21.64
N ASN A 246 10.19 -22.60 21.54
CA ASN A 246 9.13 -22.98 22.48
C ASN A 246 8.11 -21.83 22.77
N ILE A 247 7.71 -21.11 21.72
CA ILE A 247 6.74 -19.99 21.77
C ILE A 247 5.57 -20.21 20.81
N GLU A 248 5.37 -21.40 20.25
CA GLU A 248 4.32 -21.69 19.28
C GLU A 248 2.90 -21.39 19.79
N ASN A 249 2.67 -21.48 21.10
CA ASN A 249 1.39 -21.14 21.75
C ASN A 249 1.19 -19.62 21.93
N ASP A 250 2.20 -18.83 21.63
CA ASP A 250 2.20 -17.39 21.77
C ASP A 250 2.15 -16.67 20.39
N VAL A 251 2.09 -17.44 19.29
CA VAL A 251 2.16 -16.93 17.93
C VAL A 251 0.88 -17.23 17.15
N PHE A 252 0.25 -16.19 16.58
CA PHE A 252 -0.97 -16.27 15.81
C PHE A 252 -0.77 -15.72 14.40
N PHE A 253 -0.82 -16.59 13.39
CA PHE A 253 -0.81 -16.22 11.98
C PHE A 253 -2.26 -16.21 11.46
N LEU A 254 -2.82 -15.02 11.21
CA LEU A 254 -4.21 -14.85 10.80
C LEU A 254 -4.44 -15.04 9.29
N GLY A 255 -3.36 -15.23 8.52
CA GLY A 255 -3.46 -15.29 7.05
C GLY A 255 -3.81 -13.93 6.42
N LEU A 256 -4.31 -13.96 5.19
CA LEU A 256 -4.83 -12.76 4.52
C LEU A 256 -6.14 -12.31 5.17
N ARG A 257 -6.20 -11.01 5.47
CA ARG A 257 -7.36 -10.36 6.11
C ARG A 257 -7.78 -9.14 5.30
N ASP A 258 -9.08 -8.94 5.16
CA ASP A 258 -9.68 -7.76 4.54
C ASP A 258 -10.09 -6.70 5.57
N ASP A 259 -10.16 -7.11 6.84
CA ASP A 259 -10.56 -6.30 7.99
C ASP A 259 -9.35 -5.86 8.84
N ILE A 260 -8.30 -5.37 8.20
CA ILE A 260 -7.07 -4.91 8.88
C ILE A 260 -7.37 -3.84 9.94
N ASN A 261 -8.35 -2.97 9.68
CA ASN A 261 -8.84 -1.99 10.64
C ASN A 261 -9.41 -2.62 11.94
N VAL A 262 -9.87 -3.86 11.86
CA VAL A 262 -10.33 -4.64 13.03
C VAL A 262 -9.15 -5.36 13.68
N VAL A 263 -8.29 -6.00 12.88
CA VAL A 263 -7.12 -6.73 13.39
C VAL A 263 -6.17 -5.83 14.18
N VAL A 264 -5.93 -4.61 13.71
CA VAL A 264 -5.03 -3.64 14.36
C VAL A 264 -5.48 -3.23 15.77
N GLN A 265 -6.76 -3.43 16.10
CA GLN A 265 -7.28 -3.16 17.45
C GLN A 265 -6.70 -4.11 18.50
N LEU A 266 -6.29 -5.34 18.10
CA LEU A 266 -5.68 -6.34 18.98
C LEU A 266 -4.35 -5.90 19.58
N PHE A 267 -3.54 -5.16 18.82
CA PHE A 267 -2.14 -4.91 19.09
C PHE A 267 -1.94 -3.97 20.28
N ASP A 268 -0.81 -4.07 20.94
CA ASP A 268 -0.33 -3.10 21.94
C ASP A 268 0.86 -2.30 21.39
N VAL A 269 1.64 -2.92 20.52
CA VAL A 269 2.68 -2.24 19.73
C VAL A 269 2.71 -2.85 18.34
N PHE A 270 2.94 -2.02 17.34
CA PHE A 270 3.22 -2.46 15.97
C PHE A 270 4.74 -2.57 15.78
N VAL A 271 5.23 -3.75 15.37
CA VAL A 271 6.66 -4.02 15.20
C VAL A 271 6.95 -4.33 13.74
N PHE A 272 7.89 -3.59 13.15
CA PHE A 272 8.14 -3.68 11.72
C PHE A 272 9.64 -3.59 11.40
N PRO A 273 10.42 -4.68 11.60
CA PRO A 273 11.86 -4.72 11.43
C PRO A 273 12.28 -5.02 9.99
N SER A 274 11.60 -4.43 9.00
CA SER A 274 11.88 -4.66 7.58
C SER A 274 13.27 -4.18 7.19
N PHE A 275 13.91 -4.91 6.27
CA PHE A 275 15.20 -4.51 5.71
C PHE A 275 15.11 -3.30 4.80
N TYR A 276 14.02 -3.18 4.07
CA TYR A 276 13.77 -2.06 3.18
C TYR A 276 12.27 -1.86 2.96
N GLU A 277 11.83 -0.60 3.04
CA GLU A 277 10.49 -0.16 2.65
C GLU A 277 10.57 1.20 1.95
N GLY A 278 9.65 1.43 1.01
CA GLY A 278 9.34 2.78 0.58
C GLY A 278 8.58 3.50 1.70
N LEU A 279 7.26 3.55 1.59
CA LEU A 279 6.40 4.07 2.65
C LEU A 279 5.35 2.99 3.01
N PRO A 280 5.54 2.26 4.13
CA PRO A 280 4.69 1.13 4.48
C PRO A 280 3.30 1.61 4.95
N VAL A 281 2.27 1.34 4.16
CA VAL A 281 0.87 1.71 4.49
C VAL A 281 0.44 1.07 5.82
N SER A 282 0.89 -0.14 6.12
CA SER A 282 0.59 -0.82 7.39
C SER A 282 1.08 -0.06 8.63
N ALA A 283 2.17 0.68 8.53
CA ALA A 283 2.62 1.56 9.60
C ALA A 283 1.71 2.81 9.75
N ILE A 284 1.15 3.32 8.64
CA ILE A 284 0.15 4.38 8.68
C ILE A 284 -1.15 3.86 9.32
N GLU A 285 -1.60 2.65 8.96
CA GLU A 285 -2.77 1.98 9.53
C GLU A 285 -2.62 1.78 11.04
N ALA A 286 -1.45 1.34 11.49
CA ALA A 286 -1.14 1.19 12.91
C ALA A 286 -1.19 2.54 13.65
N GLN A 287 -0.58 3.58 13.12
CA GLN A 287 -0.63 4.92 13.66
C GLN A 287 -2.06 5.50 13.69
N ALA A 288 -2.86 5.21 12.66
CA ALA A 288 -4.25 5.66 12.60
C ALA A 288 -5.12 5.07 13.72
N SER A 289 -4.74 3.90 14.24
CA SER A 289 -5.38 3.31 15.42
C SER A 289 -4.78 3.79 16.76
N GLY A 290 -3.90 4.79 16.74
CA GLY A 290 -3.23 5.32 17.93
C GLY A 290 -2.17 4.41 18.52
N LEU A 291 -1.67 3.42 17.76
CA LEU A 291 -0.61 2.51 18.19
C LEU A 291 0.74 3.22 18.23
N LYS A 292 1.54 2.87 19.24
CA LYS A 292 2.98 3.05 19.18
C LYS A 292 3.59 2.03 18.21
N CYS A 293 4.53 2.47 17.40
CA CYS A 293 5.18 1.68 16.37
C CYS A 293 6.69 1.64 16.64
N LEU A 294 7.30 0.46 16.54
CA LEU A 294 8.75 0.29 16.56
C LEU A 294 9.19 -0.25 15.19
N LEU A 295 9.87 0.59 14.43
CA LEU A 295 10.28 0.29 13.06
C LEU A 295 11.80 0.21 12.96
N SER A 296 12.31 -0.48 11.92
CA SER A 296 13.73 -0.41 11.61
C SER A 296 14.13 0.99 11.11
N ASP A 297 15.35 1.41 11.41
CA ASP A 297 15.92 2.71 10.98
C ASP A 297 16.24 2.76 9.47
N THR A 298 16.09 1.66 8.77
CA THR A 298 16.16 1.55 7.31
C THR A 298 14.92 2.14 6.61
N ILE A 299 13.81 2.32 7.36
CA ILE A 299 12.56 2.89 6.86
C ILE A 299 12.63 4.42 6.94
N SER A 300 12.11 5.10 5.91
CA SER A 300 12.07 6.56 5.89
C SER A 300 11.35 7.12 7.12
N LYS A 301 11.96 8.12 7.75
CA LYS A 301 11.35 8.83 8.89
C LYS A 301 10.08 9.61 8.53
N GLU A 302 9.82 9.83 7.24
CA GLU A 302 8.56 10.42 6.75
C GLU A 302 7.32 9.59 7.10
N VAL A 303 7.50 8.32 7.47
CA VAL A 303 6.41 7.44 7.93
C VAL A 303 5.84 7.87 9.28
N ASP A 304 6.60 8.58 10.10
CA ASP A 304 6.11 9.09 11.40
C ASP A 304 5.26 10.35 11.22
N ILE A 305 3.97 10.15 11.05
CA ILE A 305 3.00 11.23 10.83
C ILE A 305 2.22 11.60 12.09
N THR A 306 2.37 10.81 13.16
CA THR A 306 1.62 11.04 14.41
C THR A 306 2.51 11.38 15.62
N GLY A 307 3.82 11.14 15.53
CA GLY A 307 4.76 11.20 16.64
C GLY A 307 4.75 9.93 17.50
N ASN A 308 4.14 8.85 17.00
CA ASN A 308 4.03 7.56 17.70
C ASN A 308 5.03 6.51 17.20
N VAL A 309 5.98 6.89 16.33
CA VAL A 309 6.95 5.98 15.74
C VAL A 309 8.31 6.16 16.40
N GLU A 310 8.89 5.05 16.81
CA GLU A 310 10.28 4.98 17.22
C GLU A 310 11.07 4.11 16.24
N PHE A 311 12.31 4.48 15.99
CA PHE A 311 13.19 3.79 15.05
C PHE A 311 14.33 3.12 15.77
N MET A 312 14.67 1.89 15.35
CA MET A 312 15.75 1.14 15.93
C MET A 312 16.55 0.41 14.86
N SER A 313 17.86 0.35 15.04
CA SER A 313 18.75 -0.32 14.09
C SER A 313 18.55 -1.84 14.11
N LEU A 314 18.58 -2.46 12.93
CA LEU A 314 18.63 -3.93 12.80
C LEU A 314 19.98 -4.53 13.29
N GLY A 315 20.99 -3.71 13.55
CA GLY A 315 22.23 -4.11 14.20
C GLY A 315 22.10 -4.33 15.71
N ASN A 316 21.01 -3.80 16.33
CA ASN A 316 20.68 -4.07 17.73
C ASN A 316 20.14 -5.50 17.91
N SER A 317 20.43 -6.10 19.05
CA SER A 317 19.97 -7.44 19.40
C SER A 317 18.44 -7.49 19.61
N PRO A 318 17.80 -8.68 19.48
CA PRO A 318 16.40 -8.87 19.85
C PRO A 318 16.10 -8.44 21.30
N ARG A 319 17.07 -8.62 22.20
CA ARG A 319 16.98 -8.20 23.60
C ARG A 319 16.82 -6.69 23.74
N GLU A 320 17.64 -5.91 23.03
CA GLU A 320 17.56 -4.46 23.05
C GLU A 320 16.21 -3.95 22.47
N TRP A 321 15.69 -4.61 21.40
CA TRP A 321 14.35 -4.33 20.87
C TRP A 321 13.26 -4.64 21.91
N ALA A 322 13.37 -5.77 22.63
CA ALA A 322 12.42 -6.12 23.69
C ALA A 322 12.45 -5.11 24.85
N GLU A 323 13.63 -4.70 25.29
CA GLU A 323 13.80 -3.67 26.31
C GLU A 323 13.22 -2.32 25.87
N LYS A 324 13.42 -1.95 24.59
CA LYS A 324 12.82 -0.75 24.02
C LYS A 324 11.29 -0.83 24.04
N ILE A 325 10.71 -1.93 23.59
CA ILE A 325 9.25 -2.16 23.63
C ILE A 325 8.72 -2.02 25.07
N LYS A 326 9.44 -2.59 26.05
CA LYS A 326 9.07 -2.46 27.46
C LYS A 326 8.97 -1.00 27.92
N THR A 327 9.85 -0.11 27.44
CA THR A 327 9.81 1.31 27.78
C THR A 327 8.64 2.07 27.10
N MET A 328 8.09 1.50 26.03
CA MET A 328 6.94 2.10 25.33
C MET A 328 5.61 1.84 26.03
N LEU A 329 5.57 1.04 27.07
CA LEU A 329 4.36 0.53 27.74
C LEU A 329 4.35 0.80 29.24
N PRO A 330 3.14 0.84 29.86
CA PRO A 330 1.83 0.97 29.21
C PRO A 330 1.58 2.39 28.67
N TYR A 331 0.64 2.54 27.76
CA TYR A 331 0.18 3.83 27.28
C TYR A 331 -1.31 3.80 26.92
N LYS A 332 -1.94 4.97 26.85
CA LYS A 332 -3.31 5.13 26.38
C LYS A 332 -3.27 5.49 24.90
N ARG A 333 -4.03 4.79 24.09
CA ARG A 333 -4.19 5.14 22.66
C ARG A 333 -4.95 6.44 22.52
N GLU A 334 -4.43 7.34 21.69
CA GLU A 334 -5.07 8.60 21.34
C GLU A 334 -5.77 8.48 20.00
N ASN A 335 -6.79 9.30 19.78
CA ASN A 335 -7.38 9.44 18.46
C ASN A 335 -6.47 10.29 17.57
N THR A 336 -5.83 9.67 16.62
CA THR A 336 -4.86 10.29 15.71
C THR A 336 -5.49 10.67 14.36
N LYS A 337 -6.79 10.48 14.15
CA LYS A 337 -7.49 10.70 12.88
C LYS A 337 -7.15 12.05 12.25
N GLN A 338 -7.18 13.14 13.05
CA GLN A 338 -6.92 14.47 12.53
C GLN A 338 -5.48 14.61 11.98
N LYS A 339 -4.49 14.01 12.65
CA LYS A 339 -3.10 13.97 12.18
C LYS A 339 -2.97 13.21 10.84
N ILE A 340 -3.71 12.09 10.68
CA ILE A 340 -3.75 11.32 9.43
C ILE A 340 -4.32 12.17 8.29
N ILE A 341 -5.41 12.92 8.53
CA ILE A 341 -6.02 13.83 7.55
C ILE A 341 -5.04 14.93 7.15
N GLU A 342 -4.45 15.62 8.11
CA GLU A 342 -3.52 16.74 7.89
C GLU A 342 -2.25 16.30 7.15
N SER A 343 -1.80 15.07 7.39
CA SER A 343 -0.65 14.48 6.69
C SER A 343 -1.00 13.96 5.28
N GLY A 344 -2.27 14.07 4.85
CA GLY A 344 -2.70 13.68 3.51
C GLY A 344 -2.86 12.17 3.29
N TYR A 345 -3.05 11.39 4.37
CA TYR A 345 -3.26 9.94 4.29
C TYR A 345 -4.73 9.52 4.47
N ASP A 346 -5.67 10.47 4.49
CA ASP A 346 -7.10 10.15 4.48
C ASP A 346 -7.61 10.00 3.05
N ILE A 347 -8.18 8.84 2.73
CA ILE A 347 -8.64 8.55 1.37
C ILE A 347 -9.86 9.39 0.96
N LYS A 348 -10.71 9.80 1.90
CA LYS A 348 -11.88 10.65 1.59
C LYS A 348 -11.41 12.02 1.08
N THR A 349 -10.42 12.59 1.74
CA THR A 349 -9.81 13.85 1.30
C THR A 349 -9.20 13.73 -0.10
N THR A 350 -8.52 12.62 -0.38
CA THR A 350 -7.94 12.33 -1.69
C THR A 350 -9.05 12.13 -2.75
N ALA A 351 -10.12 11.41 -2.41
CA ALA A 351 -11.26 11.17 -3.30
C ALA A 351 -12.01 12.47 -3.66
N ASP A 352 -12.23 13.34 -2.67
CA ASP A 352 -12.83 14.67 -2.90
C ASP A 352 -11.98 15.54 -3.80
N TYR A 353 -10.64 15.54 -3.58
CA TYR A 353 -9.72 16.25 -4.45
C TYR A 353 -9.77 15.71 -5.89
N LEU A 354 -9.67 14.38 -6.07
CA LEU A 354 -9.67 13.77 -7.41
C LEU A 354 -11.04 13.90 -8.11
N THR A 355 -12.15 13.86 -7.36
CA THR A 355 -13.48 14.15 -7.92
C THR A 355 -13.50 15.53 -8.56
N LYS A 356 -13.11 16.58 -7.82
CA LYS A 356 -13.04 17.96 -8.33
C LYS A 356 -12.08 18.08 -9.50
N PHE A 357 -10.93 17.45 -9.41
CA PHE A 357 -9.91 17.44 -10.44
C PHE A 357 -10.41 16.83 -11.76
N TYR A 358 -11.02 15.64 -11.74
CA TYR A 358 -11.57 15.03 -12.95
C TYR A 358 -12.73 15.82 -13.56
N LEU A 359 -13.58 16.43 -12.72
CA LEU A 359 -14.65 17.30 -13.20
C LEU A 359 -14.09 18.50 -13.95
N GLN A 360 -13.09 19.18 -13.42
CA GLN A 360 -12.41 20.30 -14.08
C GLN A 360 -11.78 19.91 -15.42
N LEU A 361 -11.21 18.70 -15.50
CA LEU A 361 -10.62 18.22 -16.76
C LEU A 361 -11.68 18.03 -17.87
N SER A 362 -12.91 17.67 -17.50
CA SER A 362 -13.97 17.48 -18.48
C SER A 362 -14.53 18.79 -19.04
N GLU A 363 -14.33 19.90 -18.34
CA GLU A 363 -14.79 21.23 -18.75
C GLU A 363 -13.78 21.96 -19.65
N GLN A 364 -12.52 21.51 -19.68
CA GLN A 364 -11.44 22.12 -20.46
C GLN A 364 -11.46 21.77 -21.95
N LYS A 365 -12.44 21.01 -22.44
CA LYS A 365 -12.67 20.65 -23.84
C LYS A 365 -14.13 20.90 -24.22
#